data_de213b0ec864141d0797f8da5eff2bae
#
_entry.id   de213b0ec864141d0797f8da5eff2bae
#
_cell.length_a   1.000
_cell.length_b   1.000
_cell.length_c   1.000
_cell.angle_alpha   90.00
_cell.angle_beta   90.00
_cell.angle_gamma   90.00
#
_symmetry.space_group_name_H-M   'P 1'
#
loop_
_entity.id
_entity.type
_entity.pdbx_description
1 polymer ?
#
loop_
_entity_poly.entity_id
_entity_poly.type
_entity_poly.pdbx_seq_one_letter_code
_entity_poly.pdbx_strand_id
1 'polypeptide(L)'
;MSESTSESMSETMFLAATVLMLRDTEAGPEVFMIKRHQKMGFAAGALVFPGGRLDVADGDESRIRLCTGGDSLGADERAMRVCAIRETFEESGVLLAHDGDAPDLVSGERARGLQDRYRDKLNEGETSIWEMAAAENLKLACENLIPFGHWITPAGRPRRYDTMFYLIAAPENQAASHDMGESVASTWTTPAQ
;
A
#
# COMPACT_ATOMS: atom_id res chain seq x y z
N MET A 1 15.46 42.62 28.00
CA MET A 1 14.34 41.72 27.84
C MET A 1 14.27 41.28 26.39
N SER A 2 14.81 40.10 26.12
CA SER A 2 14.79 39.50 24.77
C SER A 2 13.65 38.49 24.76
N GLU A 3 12.58 38.84 24.06
CA GLU A 3 11.48 37.93 23.73
C GLU A 3 12.00 36.88 22.76
N SER A 4 12.13 35.67 23.25
CA SER A 4 12.38 34.52 22.41
C SER A 4 11.04 34.14 21.75
N THR A 5 10.86 34.52 20.50
CA THR A 5 9.79 34.04 19.62
C THR A 5 10.07 32.57 19.35
N SER A 6 9.37 31.69 20.02
CA SER A 6 9.30 30.28 19.65
C SER A 6 8.50 30.18 18.37
N GLU A 7 9.14 30.09 17.22
CA GLU A 7 8.51 29.65 15.99
C GLU A 7 7.95 28.23 16.22
N SER A 8 6.64 28.13 16.33
CA SER A 8 5.96 26.85 16.33
C SER A 8 6.16 26.23 14.95
N MET A 9 7.09 25.26 14.85
CA MET A 9 7.18 24.42 13.66
C MET A 9 5.84 23.76 13.44
N SER A 10 5.15 24.11 12.36
CA SER A 10 3.91 23.47 11.92
C SER A 10 4.21 21.99 11.69
N GLU A 11 3.74 21.14 12.59
CA GLU A 11 3.84 19.68 12.42
C GLU A 11 2.89 19.24 11.31
N THR A 12 3.43 18.77 10.19
CA THR A 12 2.63 18.24 9.10
C THR A 12 2.29 16.78 9.38
N MET A 13 0.98 16.47 9.46
CA MET A 13 0.45 15.12 9.58
C MET A 13 0.05 14.60 8.21
N PHE A 14 0.52 13.41 7.86
CA PHE A 14 0.18 12.72 6.60
C PHE A 14 -0.59 11.45 6.90
N LEU A 15 -1.71 11.25 6.21
CA LEU A 15 -2.40 9.96 6.20
C LEU A 15 -1.57 8.95 5.40
N ALA A 16 -1.52 7.72 5.88
CA ALA A 16 -0.76 6.63 5.25
C ALA A 16 -1.45 5.28 5.47
N ALA A 17 -1.18 4.33 4.58
CA ALA A 17 -1.68 2.97 4.70
C ALA A 17 -0.54 1.97 4.47
N THR A 18 -0.61 0.86 5.19
CA THR A 18 0.43 -0.19 5.17
C THR A 18 -0.23 -1.56 5.16
N VAL A 19 0.31 -2.50 4.39
CA VAL A 19 -0.24 -3.84 4.22
C VAL A 19 0.70 -4.90 4.75
N LEU A 20 0.19 -5.73 5.66
CA LEU A 20 0.83 -6.96 6.10
C LEU A 20 0.27 -8.11 5.26
N MET A 21 0.98 -8.49 4.20
CA MET A 21 0.65 -9.69 3.42
C MET A 21 1.16 -10.92 4.14
N LEU A 22 0.27 -11.86 4.42
CA LEU A 22 0.58 -13.10 5.12
C LEU A 22 0.43 -14.30 4.20
N ARG A 23 1.32 -15.29 4.37
CA ARG A 23 1.15 -16.61 3.79
C ARG A 23 1.44 -17.69 4.83
N ASP A 24 0.76 -18.81 4.70
CA ASP A 24 1.03 -19.98 5.53
C ASP A 24 2.15 -20.82 4.91
N THR A 25 3.04 -21.31 5.76
CA THR A 25 4.09 -22.27 5.39
C THR A 25 4.14 -23.40 6.40
N GLU A 26 4.86 -24.48 6.08
CA GLU A 26 5.08 -25.60 7.03
C GLU A 26 5.78 -25.14 8.33
N ALA A 27 6.56 -24.06 8.26
CA ALA A 27 7.24 -23.45 9.41
C ALA A 27 6.38 -22.44 10.20
N GLY A 28 5.16 -22.21 9.76
CA GLY A 28 4.23 -21.22 10.33
C GLY A 28 4.01 -20.01 9.42
N PRO A 29 3.28 -19.00 9.87
CA PRO A 29 2.96 -17.83 9.07
C PRO A 29 4.21 -16.99 8.79
N GLU A 30 4.31 -16.53 7.56
CA GLU A 30 5.30 -15.56 7.11
C GLU A 30 4.63 -14.27 6.65
N VAL A 31 5.32 -13.15 6.82
CA VAL A 31 4.91 -11.83 6.37
C VAL A 31 5.88 -11.30 5.32
N PHE A 32 5.35 -10.67 4.29
CA PHE A 32 6.15 -10.03 3.25
C PHE A 32 6.70 -8.69 3.72
N MET A 33 7.99 -8.45 3.51
CA MET A 33 8.67 -7.21 3.83
C MET A 33 9.58 -6.77 2.68
N ILE A 34 9.74 -5.47 2.54
CA ILE A 34 10.68 -4.84 1.60
C ILE A 34 11.79 -4.12 2.37
N LYS A 35 12.98 -4.13 1.83
CA LYS A 35 14.13 -3.40 2.39
C LYS A 35 14.27 -2.05 1.70
N ARG A 36 14.08 -0.97 2.45
CA ARG A 36 14.20 0.40 1.93
C ARG A 36 15.63 0.70 1.49
N HIS A 37 15.75 1.50 0.42
CA HIS A 37 17.04 1.96 -0.04
C HIS A 37 17.73 2.82 1.03
N GLN A 38 19.06 2.70 1.18
CA GLN A 38 19.83 3.44 2.19
C GLN A 38 19.83 4.97 1.99
N LYS A 39 19.46 5.44 0.80
CA LYS A 39 19.35 6.88 0.49
C LYS A 39 18.02 7.50 0.92
N MET A 40 17.07 6.69 1.39
CA MET A 40 15.78 7.20 1.87
C MET A 40 15.93 7.92 3.22
N GLY A 41 15.29 9.06 3.37
CA GLY A 41 15.46 9.91 4.55
C GLY A 41 14.83 9.38 5.85
N PHE A 42 13.91 8.38 5.76
CA PHE A 42 13.25 7.76 6.91
C PHE A 42 13.41 6.25 6.85
N ALA A 43 13.80 5.62 7.96
CA ALA A 43 14.00 4.17 8.10
C ALA A 43 14.93 3.57 7.00
N ALA A 44 15.99 4.27 6.62
CA ALA A 44 16.95 3.83 5.63
C ALA A 44 17.51 2.43 5.95
N GLY A 45 17.43 1.51 4.99
CA GLY A 45 17.92 0.15 5.14
C GLY A 45 17.09 -0.77 6.05
N ALA A 46 16.00 -0.27 6.64
CA ALA A 46 15.08 -1.08 7.44
C ALA A 46 14.22 -2.00 6.56
N LEU A 47 13.80 -3.12 7.15
CA LEU A 47 12.70 -3.92 6.62
C LEU A 47 11.38 -3.23 7.02
N VAL A 48 10.51 -3.02 6.06
CA VAL A 48 9.19 -2.41 6.25
C VAL A 48 8.14 -3.21 5.48
N PHE A 49 6.89 -3.07 5.88
CA PHE A 49 5.77 -3.57 5.09
C PHE A 49 5.50 -2.64 3.90
N PRO A 50 4.98 -3.12 2.77
CA PRO A 50 4.52 -2.26 1.68
C PRO A 50 3.52 -1.23 2.17
N GLY A 51 3.67 0.01 1.71
CA GLY A 51 2.76 1.08 2.08
C GLY A 51 3.37 2.46 1.98
N GLY A 52 2.50 3.45 1.91
CA GLY A 52 2.91 4.84 1.77
C GLY A 52 1.81 5.84 2.07
N ARG A 53 1.95 7.03 1.53
CA ARG A 53 1.06 8.16 1.80
C ARG A 53 -0.21 8.08 0.98
N LEU A 54 -1.32 8.48 1.61
CA LEU A 54 -2.56 8.72 0.89
C LEU A 54 -2.34 9.82 -0.16
N ASP A 55 -2.68 9.51 -1.41
CA ASP A 55 -2.79 10.48 -2.48
C ASP A 55 -4.24 11.00 -2.57
N VAL A 56 -4.40 12.23 -3.03
CA VAL A 56 -5.73 12.82 -3.25
C VAL A 56 -6.55 11.98 -4.25
N ALA A 57 -5.88 11.40 -5.24
CA ALA A 57 -6.51 10.54 -6.25
C ALA A 57 -7.07 9.24 -5.66
N ASP A 58 -6.51 8.70 -4.57
CA ASP A 58 -7.01 7.49 -3.92
C ASP A 58 -8.47 7.65 -3.44
N GLY A 59 -8.87 8.91 -3.12
CA GLY A 59 -10.20 9.27 -2.64
C GLY A 59 -11.24 9.60 -3.73
N ASP A 60 -11.01 9.28 -4.99
CA ASP A 60 -11.97 9.58 -6.07
C ASP A 60 -13.26 8.78 -5.93
N GLU A 61 -14.28 9.39 -5.32
CA GLU A 61 -15.59 8.78 -5.09
C GLU A 61 -16.35 8.45 -6.40
N SER A 62 -16.03 9.08 -7.51
CA SER A 62 -16.64 8.75 -8.80
C SER A 62 -16.28 7.34 -9.28
N ARG A 63 -15.25 6.74 -8.71
CA ARG A 63 -14.70 5.41 -9.03
C ARG A 63 -15.12 4.29 -8.06
N ILE A 64 -16.04 4.56 -7.13
CA ILE A 64 -16.50 3.59 -6.10
C ILE A 64 -16.87 2.22 -6.68
N ARG A 65 -17.41 2.17 -7.88
CA ARG A 65 -17.82 0.93 -8.57
C ARG A 65 -16.62 0.05 -8.97
N LEU A 66 -15.41 0.60 -8.95
CA LEU A 66 -14.17 -0.15 -9.18
C LEU A 66 -13.57 -0.72 -7.88
N CYS A 67 -14.30 -0.64 -6.76
CA CYS A 67 -13.95 -1.30 -5.50
C CYS A 67 -14.96 -2.37 -5.14
N THR A 68 -14.49 -3.50 -4.63
CA THR A 68 -15.38 -4.44 -3.91
C THR A 68 -15.75 -3.85 -2.55
N GLY A 69 -16.99 -4.10 -2.08
CA GLY A 69 -17.45 -3.55 -0.81
C GLY A 69 -17.53 -2.01 -0.75
N GLY A 70 -17.33 -1.32 -1.89
CA GLY A 70 -17.23 0.14 -1.93
C GLY A 70 -18.42 0.87 -1.34
N ASP A 71 -19.64 0.35 -1.55
CA ASP A 71 -20.87 0.97 -1.03
C ASP A 71 -21.04 0.82 0.50
N SER A 72 -20.35 -0.13 1.12
CA SER A 72 -20.41 -0.38 2.58
C SER A 72 -19.33 0.36 3.37
N LEU A 73 -18.31 0.90 2.69
CA LEU A 73 -17.19 1.61 3.29
C LEU A 73 -17.44 3.12 3.26
N GLY A 74 -17.11 3.81 4.35
CA GLY A 74 -17.02 5.26 4.36
C GLY A 74 -15.97 5.78 3.36
N ALA A 75 -16.12 7.04 2.90
CA ALA A 75 -15.22 7.64 1.91
C ALA A 75 -13.73 7.60 2.34
N ASP A 76 -13.44 8.00 3.56
CA ASP A 76 -12.07 8.03 4.10
C ASP A 76 -11.49 6.61 4.23
N GLU A 77 -12.28 5.66 4.71
CA GLU A 77 -11.86 4.27 4.86
C GLU A 77 -11.58 3.63 3.49
N ARG A 78 -12.43 3.91 2.49
CA ARG A 78 -12.21 3.45 1.12
C ARG A 78 -10.92 4.03 0.54
N ALA A 79 -10.71 5.36 0.68
CA ALA A 79 -9.50 6.01 0.21
C ALA A 79 -8.23 5.38 0.82
N MET A 80 -8.24 5.09 2.12
CA MET A 80 -7.12 4.43 2.80
C MET A 80 -6.88 3.00 2.28
N ARG A 81 -7.93 2.24 1.95
CA ARG A 81 -7.79 0.90 1.37
C ARG A 81 -7.28 0.94 -0.06
N VAL A 82 -7.71 1.92 -0.85
CA VAL A 82 -7.19 2.14 -2.21
C VAL A 82 -5.71 2.54 -2.16
N CYS A 83 -5.34 3.46 -1.28
CA CYS A 83 -3.93 3.77 -1.00
C CYS A 83 -3.11 2.50 -0.68
N ALA A 84 -3.60 1.65 0.22
CA ALA A 84 -2.96 0.40 0.59
C ALA A 84 -2.75 -0.53 -0.62
N ILE A 85 -3.77 -0.66 -1.50
CA ILE A 85 -3.70 -1.48 -2.72
C ILE A 85 -2.70 -0.89 -3.72
N ARG A 86 -2.75 0.42 -3.96
CA ARG A 86 -1.85 1.13 -4.89
C ARG A 86 -0.40 0.97 -4.47
N GLU A 87 -0.08 1.32 -3.23
CA GLU A 87 1.27 1.24 -2.68
C GLU A 87 1.80 -0.21 -2.70
N THR A 88 0.94 -1.19 -2.39
CA THR A 88 1.31 -2.61 -2.46
C THR A 88 1.70 -3.00 -3.89
N PHE A 89 0.95 -2.55 -4.90
CA PHE A 89 1.26 -2.85 -6.29
C PHE A 89 2.54 -2.11 -6.75
N GLU A 90 2.68 -0.84 -6.43
CA GLU A 90 3.86 -0.02 -6.78
C GLU A 90 5.14 -0.60 -6.16
N GLU A 91 5.13 -0.95 -4.88
CA GLU A 91 6.32 -1.39 -4.17
C GLU A 91 6.63 -2.89 -4.31
N SER A 92 5.61 -3.75 -4.42
CA SER A 92 5.79 -5.22 -4.46
C SER A 92 5.35 -5.89 -5.75
N GLY A 93 4.64 -5.20 -6.63
CA GLY A 93 4.02 -5.76 -7.82
C GLY A 93 2.83 -6.68 -7.54
N VAL A 94 2.46 -6.89 -6.29
CA VAL A 94 1.27 -7.69 -5.94
C VAL A 94 0.02 -6.85 -6.14
N LEU A 95 -0.89 -7.33 -6.98
CA LEU A 95 -2.14 -6.66 -7.27
C LEU A 95 -3.30 -7.28 -6.48
N LEU A 96 -3.85 -6.49 -5.59
CA LEU A 96 -5.00 -6.85 -4.78
C LEU A 96 -6.29 -6.39 -5.49
N ALA A 97 -6.66 -7.10 -6.54
CA ALA A 97 -7.83 -6.81 -7.36
C ALA A 97 -8.45 -8.09 -7.91
N HIS A 98 -9.70 -8.00 -8.32
CA HIS A 98 -10.45 -9.06 -9.01
C HIS A 98 -10.60 -8.73 -10.50
N ASP A 99 -10.68 -9.74 -11.37
CA ASP A 99 -11.09 -9.57 -12.77
C ASP A 99 -12.62 -9.37 -12.82
N GLY A 100 -13.07 -8.14 -12.94
CA GLY A 100 -14.49 -7.79 -12.89
C GLY A 100 -15.17 -8.28 -11.60
N ASP A 101 -16.16 -9.15 -11.75
CA ASP A 101 -16.92 -9.75 -10.64
C ASP A 101 -16.42 -11.15 -10.25
N ALA A 102 -15.24 -11.56 -10.65
CA ALA A 102 -14.66 -12.84 -10.26
C ALA A 102 -14.46 -12.91 -8.74
N PRO A 103 -14.72 -14.08 -8.11
CA PRO A 103 -14.58 -14.21 -6.65
C PRO A 103 -13.12 -14.18 -6.18
N ASP A 104 -12.20 -14.64 -7.02
CA ASP A 104 -10.79 -14.75 -6.67
C ASP A 104 -10.00 -13.51 -7.12
N LEU A 105 -8.91 -13.22 -6.44
CA LEU A 105 -7.96 -12.21 -6.88
C LEU A 105 -7.34 -12.62 -8.23
N VAL A 106 -6.91 -11.63 -9.00
CA VAL A 106 -6.27 -11.87 -10.31
C VAL A 106 -5.13 -12.89 -10.20
N SER A 107 -5.02 -13.74 -11.21
CA SER A 107 -3.97 -14.77 -11.25
C SER A 107 -2.57 -14.16 -11.33
N GLY A 108 -1.54 -14.94 -10.97
CA GLY A 108 -0.16 -14.50 -11.06
C GLY A 108 0.29 -14.16 -12.49
N GLU A 109 -0.23 -14.85 -13.50
CA GLU A 109 0.04 -14.54 -14.91
C GLU A 109 -0.58 -13.18 -15.28
N ARG A 110 -1.84 -12.97 -14.91
CA ARG A 110 -2.54 -11.70 -15.15
C ARG A 110 -1.85 -10.54 -14.44
N ALA A 111 -1.52 -10.71 -13.14
CA ALA A 111 -0.82 -9.71 -12.34
C ALA A 111 0.54 -9.33 -12.98
N ARG A 112 1.31 -10.31 -13.45
CA ARG A 112 2.60 -10.05 -14.12
C ARG A 112 2.43 -9.22 -15.39
N GLY A 113 1.45 -9.55 -16.24
CA GLY A 113 1.16 -8.76 -17.44
C GLY A 113 0.70 -7.33 -17.12
N LEU A 114 0.07 -7.10 -15.96
CA LEU A 114 -0.30 -5.77 -15.48
C LEU A 114 0.91 -5.02 -14.90
N GLN A 115 1.79 -5.69 -14.17
CA GLN A 115 3.06 -5.12 -13.71
C GLN A 115 3.87 -4.56 -14.89
N ASP A 116 4.09 -5.38 -15.92
CA ASP A 116 4.89 -5.01 -17.10
C ASP A 116 4.35 -3.78 -17.83
N ARG A 117 3.04 -3.55 -17.77
CA ARG A 117 2.37 -2.45 -18.48
C ARG A 117 2.16 -1.18 -17.65
N TYR A 118 1.98 -1.31 -16.35
CA TYR A 118 1.44 -0.23 -15.52
C TYR A 118 2.31 0.17 -14.34
N ARG A 119 3.14 -0.73 -13.78
CA ARG A 119 3.84 -0.44 -12.53
C ARG A 119 4.76 0.77 -12.62
N ASP A 120 5.59 0.85 -13.66
CA ASP A 120 6.48 1.99 -13.88
C ASP A 120 5.69 3.28 -14.10
N LYS A 121 4.61 3.21 -14.87
CA LYS A 121 3.73 4.37 -15.14
C LYS A 121 3.02 4.89 -13.89
N LEU A 122 2.65 3.99 -12.98
CA LEU A 122 2.09 4.37 -11.68
C LEU A 122 3.15 5.07 -10.83
N ASN A 123 4.35 4.48 -10.72
CA ASN A 123 5.47 5.06 -9.98
C ASN A 123 5.91 6.43 -10.52
N GLU A 124 5.78 6.66 -11.81
CA GLU A 124 6.12 7.92 -12.50
C GLU A 124 4.94 8.92 -12.51
N GLY A 125 3.76 8.51 -12.03
CA GLY A 125 2.56 9.35 -12.03
C GLY A 125 1.95 9.58 -13.41
N GLU A 126 2.30 8.76 -14.40
CA GLU A 126 1.75 8.83 -15.75
C GLU A 126 0.34 8.25 -15.86
N THR A 127 -0.05 7.42 -14.91
CA THR A 127 -1.40 6.84 -14.78
C THR A 127 -1.75 6.68 -13.30
N SER A 128 -3.02 6.43 -13.02
CA SER A 128 -3.51 6.15 -11.67
C SER A 128 -3.99 4.69 -11.55
N ILE A 129 -4.08 4.21 -10.30
CA ILE A 129 -4.64 2.89 -10.01
C ILE A 129 -6.07 2.75 -10.55
N TRP A 130 -6.83 3.84 -10.56
CA TRP A 130 -8.18 3.90 -11.06
C TRP A 130 -8.26 3.79 -12.59
N GLU A 131 -7.36 4.46 -13.30
CA GLU A 131 -7.29 4.36 -14.75
C GLU A 131 -6.90 2.95 -15.19
N MET A 132 -5.92 2.34 -14.51
CA MET A 132 -5.58 0.94 -14.73
C MET A 132 -6.78 0.03 -14.46
N ALA A 133 -7.45 0.18 -13.32
CA ALA A 133 -8.60 -0.64 -12.97
C ALA A 133 -9.74 -0.52 -14.00
N ALA A 134 -10.03 0.69 -14.46
CA ALA A 134 -11.04 0.93 -15.47
C ALA A 134 -10.66 0.33 -16.85
N ALA A 135 -9.41 0.54 -17.30
CA ALA A 135 -8.93 0.06 -18.58
C ALA A 135 -8.87 -1.47 -18.67
N GLU A 136 -8.59 -2.13 -17.55
CA GLU A 136 -8.37 -3.57 -17.47
C GLU A 136 -9.58 -4.33 -16.88
N ASN A 137 -10.72 -3.66 -16.70
CA ASN A 137 -11.94 -4.24 -16.08
C ASN A 137 -11.66 -4.90 -14.73
N LEU A 138 -10.92 -4.20 -13.86
CA LEU A 138 -10.60 -4.70 -12.53
C LEU A 138 -11.51 -4.06 -11.47
N LYS A 139 -11.68 -4.78 -10.37
CA LYS A 139 -12.22 -4.24 -9.11
C LYS A 139 -11.19 -4.37 -8.01
N LEU A 140 -10.80 -3.24 -7.40
CA LEU A 140 -9.87 -3.21 -6.28
C LEU A 140 -10.47 -3.95 -5.08
N ALA A 141 -9.72 -4.85 -4.48
CA ALA A 141 -10.19 -5.78 -3.44
C ALA A 141 -10.26 -5.10 -2.05
N CYS A 142 -10.96 -3.97 -1.97
CA CYS A 142 -11.02 -3.18 -0.74
C CYS A 142 -11.60 -3.95 0.44
N GLU A 143 -12.60 -4.80 0.25
CA GLU A 143 -13.20 -5.61 1.32
C GLU A 143 -12.30 -6.71 1.86
N ASN A 144 -11.29 -7.15 1.08
CA ASN A 144 -10.35 -8.18 1.50
C ASN A 144 -9.31 -7.67 2.51
N LEU A 145 -9.13 -6.35 2.61
CA LEU A 145 -8.23 -5.74 3.56
C LEU A 145 -8.85 -5.70 4.97
N ILE A 146 -8.26 -6.42 5.91
CA ILE A 146 -8.75 -6.50 7.30
C ILE A 146 -8.02 -5.45 8.12
N PRO A 147 -8.71 -4.45 8.74
CA PRO A 147 -8.07 -3.50 9.63
C PRO A 147 -7.38 -4.24 10.79
N PHE A 148 -6.10 -4.00 10.98
CA PHE A 148 -5.28 -4.67 12.00
C PHE A 148 -4.79 -3.73 13.09
N GLY A 149 -4.40 -2.52 12.72
CA GLY A 149 -3.85 -1.58 13.67
C GLY A 149 -3.86 -0.14 13.16
N HIS A 150 -3.66 0.79 14.08
CA HIS A 150 -3.60 2.21 13.80
C HIS A 150 -2.43 2.79 14.58
N TRP A 151 -1.53 3.49 13.91
CA TRP A 151 -0.35 4.08 14.52
C TRP A 151 -0.17 5.52 14.11
N ILE A 152 -0.05 6.40 15.10
CA ILE A 152 0.23 7.82 14.89
C ILE A 152 1.64 8.13 15.39
N THR A 153 2.46 8.71 14.51
CA THR A 153 3.81 9.16 14.90
C THR A 153 3.72 10.11 16.09
N PRO A 154 4.49 9.92 17.16
CA PRO A 154 4.48 10.81 18.33
C PRO A 154 4.74 12.28 17.96
N ALA A 155 4.18 13.20 18.77
CA ALA A 155 4.42 14.64 18.62
C ALA A 155 5.91 14.99 18.74
N GLY A 156 6.30 16.15 18.20
CA GLY A 156 7.68 16.62 18.22
C GLY A 156 8.56 16.09 17.08
N ARG A 157 7.95 15.44 16.08
CA ARG A 157 8.65 15.05 14.84
C ARG A 157 8.26 15.99 13.70
N PRO A 158 9.21 16.42 12.86
CA PRO A 158 8.95 17.37 11.76
C PRO A 158 7.97 16.81 10.70
N ARG A 159 7.90 15.49 10.57
CA ARG A 159 6.94 14.76 9.73
C ARG A 159 6.28 13.70 10.57
N ARG A 160 4.97 13.68 10.57
CA ARG A 160 4.17 12.71 11.31
C ARG A 160 3.26 11.96 10.34
N TYR A 161 3.07 10.69 10.60
CA TYR A 161 2.19 9.82 9.82
C TYR A 161 1.09 9.31 10.75
N ASP A 162 -0.12 9.36 10.24
CA ASP A 162 -1.30 8.70 10.77
C ASP A 162 -1.57 7.49 9.88
N THR A 163 -1.16 6.30 10.33
CA THR A 163 -1.03 5.12 9.48
C THR A 163 -2.02 4.04 9.88
N MET A 164 -2.86 3.63 8.94
CA MET A 164 -3.69 2.44 9.06
C MET A 164 -2.92 1.20 8.56
N PHE A 165 -2.97 0.14 9.34
CA PHE A 165 -2.38 -1.15 9.00
C PHE A 165 -3.49 -2.14 8.64
N TYR A 166 -3.31 -2.82 7.51
CA TYR A 166 -4.24 -3.83 7.03
C TYR A 166 -3.57 -5.20 6.92
N LEU A 167 -4.30 -6.26 7.24
CA LEU A 167 -3.92 -7.65 6.98
C LEU A 167 -4.61 -8.16 5.72
N ILE A 168 -3.89 -8.97 4.95
CA ILE A 168 -4.46 -9.73 3.83
C ILE A 168 -3.70 -11.04 3.63
N ALA A 169 -4.41 -12.09 3.23
CA ALA A 169 -3.75 -13.28 2.72
C ALA A 169 -3.06 -12.98 1.39
N ALA A 170 -1.80 -13.34 1.25
CA ALA A 170 -1.06 -13.17 0.00
C ALA A 170 -1.76 -13.95 -1.12
N PRO A 171 -1.95 -13.33 -2.31
CA PRO A 171 -2.50 -14.08 -3.45
C PRO A 171 -1.62 -15.27 -3.80
N GLU A 172 -2.23 -16.44 -3.93
CA GLU A 172 -1.52 -17.70 -4.19
C GLU A 172 -0.74 -17.58 -5.48
N ASN A 173 -0.27 -17.48 -6.24
CA ASN A 173 0.40 -17.49 -7.56
C ASN A 173 0.92 -16.12 -8.02
N GLN A 174 0.86 -15.09 -7.19
CA GLN A 174 1.53 -13.83 -7.48
C GLN A 174 2.92 -13.80 -6.85
N ALA A 175 3.94 -13.51 -7.67
CA ALA A 175 5.31 -13.33 -7.19
C ALA A 175 5.50 -11.89 -6.71
N ALA A 176 5.66 -11.70 -5.42
CA ALA A 176 6.02 -10.42 -4.85
C ALA A 176 7.50 -10.11 -5.10
N SER A 177 7.82 -8.93 -5.62
CA SER A 177 9.18 -8.46 -5.89
C SER A 177 9.29 -6.97 -5.58
N HIS A 178 10.45 -6.53 -5.09
CA HIS A 178 10.71 -5.10 -4.87
C HIS A 178 10.82 -4.32 -6.19
N ASP A 179 10.59 -3.00 -6.13
CA ASP A 179 10.52 -2.08 -7.27
C ASP A 179 11.89 -1.67 -7.77
N MET A 180 12.98 -1.90 -7.31
CA MET A 180 14.33 -1.43 -7.74
C MET A 180 14.57 0.09 -7.60
N GLY A 181 13.55 0.88 -7.26
CA GLY A 181 13.63 2.32 -7.05
C GLY A 181 13.79 2.69 -5.57
N GLU A 182 12.71 2.57 -4.82
CA GLU A 182 12.66 2.87 -3.39
C GLU A 182 13.13 1.69 -2.53
N SER A 183 13.09 0.47 -3.07
CA SER A 183 13.41 -0.79 -2.39
C SER A 183 14.56 -1.53 -3.06
N VAL A 184 15.43 -2.17 -2.27
CA VAL A 184 16.62 -2.87 -2.76
C VAL A 184 16.55 -4.39 -2.59
N ALA A 185 15.61 -4.88 -1.84
CA ALA A 185 15.36 -6.31 -1.61
C ALA A 185 13.96 -6.53 -1.08
N SER A 186 13.47 -7.74 -1.24
CA SER A 186 12.22 -8.19 -0.60
C SER A 186 12.43 -9.56 0.04
N THR A 187 11.68 -9.85 1.08
CA THR A 187 11.78 -11.12 1.81
C THR A 187 10.45 -11.50 2.44
N TRP A 188 10.26 -12.80 2.59
CA TRP A 188 9.28 -13.37 3.50
C TRP A 188 9.99 -13.71 4.80
N THR A 189 9.42 -13.34 5.93
CA THR A 189 10.02 -13.56 7.25
C THR A 189 8.97 -14.02 8.26
N THR A 190 9.37 -14.84 9.20
CA THR A 190 8.50 -15.21 10.31
C THR A 190 8.49 -14.12 11.40
N PRO A 191 7.44 -14.02 12.24
CA PRO A 191 7.41 -13.06 13.35
C PRO A 191 8.53 -13.23 14.38
N ALA A 192 9.22 -14.38 14.36
CA ALA A 192 10.31 -14.69 15.29
C ALA A 192 11.70 -14.27 14.78
N GLN A 193 11.81 -13.83 13.54
CA GLN A 193 13.03 -13.34 12.90
C GLN A 193 13.11 -11.82 12.90
#